data_847977aed8e3928d4b85a37009a1fd1e
#
_entry.id   847977aed8e3928d4b85a37009a1fd1e
#
_cell.length_a   1.000
_cell.length_b   1.000
_cell.length_c   1.000
_cell.angle_alpha   90.00
_cell.angle_beta   90.00
_cell.angle_gamma   90.00
#
_symmetry.space_group_name_H-M   'P 1'
#
loop_
_entity.id
_entity.type
_entity.pdbx_description
1 polymer ?
#
loop_
_entity_poly.entity_id
_entity_poly.type
_entity_poly.pdbx_seq_one_letter_code
_entity_poly.pdbx_strand_id
1 'polypeptide(L)'
;MLFRSTMQTKAGDTMAFLTLDDRSARFELSLSARDYERYRDQLQLDSIIIAECTVSVDDYNDGMRGRAKQLMSLLEARKRFAKRLAVRLRSEELMPAFCDHLASILRPHCQAAQAESNLPDMPAGSNGSGSTSGDRRPDSGCRVIIDYQRADSRGCIMLGPDWFVSPTDELLQNLRREFGKDRIELAYSQHISLN
;
A
#
# COMPACT_ATOMS: atom_id res chain seq x y z
N MET A 1 18.03 -1.73 0.05
CA MET A 1 18.85 -2.94 0.23
C MET A 1 18.75 -3.39 1.67
N LEU A 2 18.51 -4.65 1.94
CA LEU A 2 18.40 -5.19 3.29
C LEU A 2 19.59 -6.13 3.56
N PHE A 3 20.37 -5.86 4.60
CA PHE A 3 21.38 -6.75 5.11
C PHE A 3 20.98 -7.23 6.51
N ARG A 4 21.18 -8.51 6.82
CA ARG A 4 20.74 -9.13 8.08
C ARG A 4 21.90 -9.77 8.82
N SER A 5 22.05 -9.46 10.09
CA SER A 5 22.86 -10.23 11.03
C SER A 5 21.98 -10.75 12.18
N THR A 6 22.34 -11.89 12.76
CA THR A 6 21.63 -12.47 13.91
C THR A 6 22.59 -12.66 15.07
N MET A 7 22.10 -12.47 16.29
CA MET A 7 22.84 -12.68 17.52
C MET A 7 21.97 -13.46 18.52
N GLN A 8 22.56 -14.46 19.16
CA GLN A 8 21.90 -15.13 20.27
C GLN A 8 22.07 -14.34 21.56
N THR A 9 20.98 -14.15 22.28
CA THR A 9 20.98 -13.56 23.61
C THR A 9 21.49 -14.58 24.64
N LYS A 10 21.85 -14.10 25.84
CA LYS A 10 22.22 -14.97 26.96
C LYS A 10 21.10 -15.95 27.38
N ALA A 11 19.86 -15.63 27.03
CA ALA A 11 18.69 -16.49 27.28
C ALA A 11 18.44 -17.53 26.17
N GLY A 12 19.29 -17.55 25.11
CA GLY A 12 19.16 -18.48 23.98
C GLY A 12 18.24 -17.98 22.86
N ASP A 13 17.63 -16.81 23.04
CA ASP A 13 16.76 -16.22 22.03
C ASP A 13 17.58 -15.60 20.87
N THR A 14 17.08 -15.68 19.65
CA THR A 14 17.73 -15.10 18.47
C THR A 14 17.18 -13.70 18.19
N MET A 15 17.97 -12.67 18.40
CA MET A 15 17.70 -11.30 17.94
C MET A 15 18.28 -11.10 16.56
N ALA A 16 17.67 -10.22 15.77
CA ALA A 16 18.19 -9.83 14.47
C ALA A 16 18.46 -8.33 14.40
N PHE A 17 19.48 -7.99 13.62
CA PHE A 17 19.82 -6.63 13.24
C PHE A 17 19.71 -6.52 11.73
N LEU A 18 18.94 -5.55 11.27
CA LEU A 18 18.73 -5.27 9.86
C LEU A 18 19.40 -3.96 9.52
N THR A 19 20.21 -3.94 8.50
CA THR A 19 20.69 -2.70 7.90
C THR A 19 19.80 -2.36 6.72
N LEU A 20 19.04 -1.30 6.85
CA LEU A 20 18.22 -0.73 5.78
C LEU A 20 19.06 0.28 5.01
N ASP A 21 19.03 0.22 3.69
CA ASP A 21 19.77 1.10 2.78
C ASP A 21 18.80 1.61 1.70
N ASP A 22 18.55 2.90 1.67
CA ASP A 22 17.68 3.57 0.68
C ASP A 22 18.48 4.28 -0.42
N ARG A 23 19.79 4.01 -0.49
CA ARG A 23 20.80 4.63 -1.35
C ARG A 23 21.23 6.06 -0.95
N SER A 24 20.55 6.67 0.00
CA SER A 24 20.96 7.97 0.57
C SER A 24 21.69 7.79 1.90
N ALA A 25 21.23 6.84 2.71
CA ALA A 25 21.79 6.55 4.02
C ALA A 25 21.56 5.09 4.43
N ARG A 26 22.28 4.66 5.46
CA ARG A 26 22.09 3.35 6.11
C ARG A 26 21.53 3.55 7.50
N PHE A 27 20.58 2.72 7.85
CA PHE A 27 19.93 2.75 9.15
C PHE A 27 19.88 1.36 9.76
N GLU A 28 20.36 1.22 11.00
CA GLU A 28 20.32 -0.05 11.74
C GLU A 28 19.01 -0.19 12.52
N LEU A 29 18.34 -1.31 12.32
CA LEU A 29 17.08 -1.66 12.95
C LEU A 29 17.22 -2.97 13.73
N SER A 30 16.94 -2.94 15.02
CA SER A 30 16.93 -4.15 15.86
C SER A 30 15.53 -4.77 15.92
N LEU A 31 15.48 -6.10 15.85
CA LEU A 31 14.27 -6.90 16.05
C LEU A 31 14.41 -7.74 17.31
N SER A 32 13.34 -7.78 18.11
CA SER A 32 13.24 -8.75 19.18
C SER A 32 13.17 -10.18 18.63
N ALA A 33 13.50 -11.18 19.44
CA ALA A 33 13.42 -12.58 19.03
C ALA A 33 12.02 -12.96 18.54
N ARG A 34 10.98 -12.48 19.22
CA ARG A 34 9.58 -12.69 18.82
C ARG A 34 9.26 -12.08 17.44
N ASP A 35 9.73 -10.86 17.19
CA ASP A 35 9.49 -10.18 15.92
C ASP A 35 10.31 -10.84 14.80
N TYR A 36 11.53 -11.27 15.11
CA TYR A 36 12.34 -12.02 14.16
C TYR A 36 11.66 -13.32 13.71
N GLU A 37 11.17 -14.14 14.63
CA GLU A 37 10.43 -15.37 14.29
C GLU A 37 9.17 -15.08 13.46
N ARG A 38 8.48 -13.99 13.76
CA ARG A 38 7.27 -13.58 13.01
C ARG A 38 7.57 -13.16 11.58
N TYR A 39 8.68 -12.46 11.34
CA TYR A 39 8.98 -11.83 10.05
C TYR A 39 10.10 -12.51 9.27
N ARG A 40 10.73 -13.54 9.78
CA ARG A 40 11.94 -14.18 9.20
C ARG A 40 11.78 -14.54 7.73
N ASP A 41 10.59 -14.99 7.31
CA ASP A 41 10.31 -15.41 5.94
C ASP A 41 10.20 -14.24 4.97
N GLN A 42 9.91 -13.03 5.49
CA GLN A 42 9.86 -11.79 4.73
C GLN A 42 11.23 -11.09 4.66
N LEU A 43 12.17 -11.49 5.54
CA LEU A 43 13.51 -10.89 5.65
C LEU A 43 14.48 -11.51 4.66
N GLN A 44 14.24 -11.33 3.38
CA GLN A 44 15.15 -11.75 2.33
C GLN A 44 16.18 -10.66 2.02
N LEU A 45 17.41 -11.07 1.69
CA LEU A 45 18.44 -10.13 1.24
C LEU A 45 17.93 -9.37 0.01
N ASP A 46 18.26 -8.10 -0.06
CA ASP A 46 17.89 -7.19 -1.15
C ASP A 46 16.37 -6.98 -1.37
N SER A 47 15.54 -7.42 -0.43
CA SER A 47 14.11 -7.14 -0.46
C SER A 47 13.79 -5.70 -0.05
N ILE A 48 12.65 -5.19 -0.52
CA ILE A 48 12.08 -3.93 -0.06
C ILE A 48 11.17 -4.22 1.12
N ILE A 49 11.48 -3.58 2.25
CA ILE A 49 10.69 -3.68 3.47
C ILE A 49 10.36 -2.29 4.01
N ILE A 50 9.18 -2.14 4.56
CA ILE A 50 8.75 -0.94 5.27
C ILE A 50 8.72 -1.26 6.76
N ALA A 51 9.41 -0.44 7.56
CA ALA A 51 9.51 -0.63 8.99
C ALA A 51 8.89 0.55 9.74
N GLU A 52 7.99 0.25 10.68
CA GLU A 52 7.58 1.17 11.72
C GLU A 52 8.48 0.91 12.94
N CYS A 53 9.22 1.92 13.40
CA CYS A 53 10.20 1.75 14.45
C CYS A 53 10.19 2.91 15.44
N THR A 54 10.73 2.66 16.64
CA THR A 54 11.13 3.70 17.58
C THR A 54 12.60 4.00 17.33
N VAL A 55 12.95 5.27 17.21
CA VAL A 55 14.32 5.72 17.01
C VAL A 55 14.87 6.24 18.33
N SER A 56 16.11 5.87 18.66
CA SER A 56 16.87 6.39 19.81
C SER A 56 18.29 6.72 19.37
N VAL A 57 18.93 7.62 20.10
CA VAL A 57 20.36 7.88 19.95
C VAL A 57 21.14 6.70 20.54
N ASP A 58 22.15 6.26 19.84
CA ASP A 58 23.09 5.24 20.33
C ASP A 58 24.27 5.93 21.01
N ASP A 59 24.32 5.84 22.34
CA ASP A 59 25.35 6.48 23.15
C ASP A 59 26.78 5.97 22.88
N TYR A 60 26.91 4.83 22.18
CA TYR A 60 28.23 4.22 21.89
C TYR A 60 28.80 4.58 20.52
N ASN A 61 27.96 4.80 19.53
CA ASN A 61 28.41 5.01 18.13
C ASN A 61 28.04 6.39 17.57
N ASP A 62 27.57 7.30 18.40
CA ASP A 62 27.14 8.66 18.02
C ASP A 62 26.16 8.66 16.82
N GLY A 63 25.34 7.63 16.75
CA GLY A 63 24.40 7.37 15.67
C GLY A 63 22.97 7.17 16.14
N MET A 64 22.05 6.98 15.20
CA MET A 64 20.67 6.62 15.51
C MET A 64 20.44 5.13 15.28
N ARG A 65 19.77 4.49 16.24
CA ARG A 65 19.30 3.12 16.14
C ARG A 65 17.79 3.04 16.16
N GLY A 66 17.25 2.13 15.38
CA GLY A 66 15.83 1.80 15.38
C GLY A 66 15.53 0.52 16.14
N ARG A 67 14.39 0.50 16.82
CA ARG A 67 13.78 -0.73 17.30
C ARG A 67 12.48 -0.96 16.55
N ALA A 68 12.38 -2.07 15.83
CA ALA A 68 11.21 -2.41 15.06
C ALA A 68 9.99 -2.58 15.97
N LYS A 69 8.86 -1.99 15.55
CA LYS A 69 7.52 -2.26 16.11
C LYS A 69 6.72 -3.13 15.16
N GLN A 70 6.82 -2.84 13.88
CA GLN A 70 6.13 -3.58 12.83
C GLN A 70 6.95 -3.54 11.54
N LEU A 71 7.02 -4.67 10.86
CA LEU A 71 7.54 -4.78 9.50
C LEU A 71 6.38 -5.11 8.57
N MET A 72 6.44 -4.63 7.35
CA MET A 72 5.43 -4.89 6.33
C MET A 72 6.04 -4.87 4.94
N SER A 73 5.45 -5.61 4.04
CA SER A 73 5.76 -5.56 2.61
C SER A 73 5.34 -4.23 2.00
N LEU A 74 5.88 -3.92 0.82
CA LEU A 74 5.47 -2.72 0.07
C LEU A 74 3.97 -2.73 -0.24
N LEU A 75 3.39 -3.90 -0.56
CA LEU A 75 1.96 -4.04 -0.83
C LEU A 75 1.11 -3.76 0.40
N GLU A 76 1.49 -4.30 1.56
CA GLU A 76 0.79 -4.03 2.83
C GLU A 76 0.88 -2.56 3.21
N ALA A 77 2.06 -1.94 3.03
CA ALA A 77 2.23 -0.52 3.29
C ALA A 77 1.36 0.35 2.36
N ARG A 78 1.29 0.01 1.07
CA ARG A 78 0.40 0.70 0.13
C ARG A 78 -1.07 0.57 0.53
N LYS A 79 -1.53 -0.64 0.86
CA LYS A 79 -2.91 -0.88 1.32
C LYS A 79 -3.25 -0.07 2.57
N ARG A 80 -2.30 0.05 3.49
CA ARG A 80 -2.50 0.74 4.78
C ARG A 80 -2.42 2.26 4.66
N PHE A 81 -1.47 2.78 3.89
CA PHE A 81 -1.11 4.18 3.89
C PHE A 81 -1.55 4.95 2.64
N ALA A 82 -1.77 4.29 1.50
CA ALA A 82 -2.22 4.97 0.30
C ALA A 82 -3.64 5.51 0.51
N LYS A 83 -3.81 6.81 0.28
CA LYS A 83 -5.09 7.51 0.48
C LYS A 83 -5.82 7.74 -0.82
N ARG A 84 -5.08 7.95 -1.90
CA ARG A 84 -5.66 8.20 -3.22
C ARG A 84 -4.75 7.72 -4.35
N LEU A 85 -5.40 7.30 -5.42
CA LEU A 85 -4.81 7.01 -6.71
C LEU A 85 -5.33 8.06 -7.69
N ALA A 86 -4.48 8.96 -8.16
CA ALA A 86 -4.85 9.99 -9.10
C ALA A 86 -4.47 9.58 -10.53
N VAL A 87 -5.42 9.73 -11.44
CA VAL A 87 -5.24 9.57 -12.89
C VAL A 87 -5.37 10.95 -13.53
N ARG A 88 -4.28 11.51 -14.03
CA ARG A 88 -4.25 12.82 -14.68
C ARG A 88 -4.59 12.68 -16.16
N LEU A 89 -5.55 13.47 -16.62
CA LEU A 89 -6.04 13.47 -17.99
C LEU A 89 -6.04 14.86 -18.58
N ARG A 90 -5.69 14.95 -19.85
CA ARG A 90 -5.85 16.16 -20.67
C ARG A 90 -7.02 15.98 -21.62
N SER A 91 -7.75 17.07 -21.89
CA SER A 91 -8.92 17.05 -22.77
C SER A 91 -8.63 16.48 -24.16
N GLU A 92 -7.42 16.75 -24.68
CA GLU A 92 -6.99 16.35 -26.02
C GLU A 92 -6.77 14.83 -26.13
N GLU A 93 -6.72 14.12 -25.00
CA GLU A 93 -6.35 12.71 -24.93
C GLU A 93 -7.55 11.81 -24.55
N LEU A 94 -8.72 12.42 -24.38
CA LEU A 94 -9.94 11.69 -24.09
C LEU A 94 -10.47 10.97 -25.33
N MET A 95 -10.34 9.66 -25.32
CA MET A 95 -10.99 8.80 -26.30
C MET A 95 -12.46 8.53 -25.91
N PRO A 96 -13.38 8.33 -26.86
CA PRO A 96 -14.80 8.09 -26.58
C PRO A 96 -15.05 6.95 -25.58
N ALA A 97 -14.21 5.91 -25.59
CA ALA A 97 -14.31 4.74 -24.72
C ALA A 97 -13.47 4.85 -23.44
N PHE A 98 -12.94 6.03 -23.10
CA PHE A 98 -12.04 6.19 -21.95
C PHE A 98 -12.64 5.67 -20.64
N CYS A 99 -13.88 5.98 -20.34
CA CYS A 99 -14.54 5.57 -19.11
C CYS A 99 -14.65 4.05 -19.00
N ASP A 100 -15.04 3.39 -20.09
CA ASP A 100 -15.17 1.92 -20.12
C ASP A 100 -13.80 1.26 -20.01
N HIS A 101 -12.79 1.81 -20.66
CA HIS A 101 -11.43 1.32 -20.60
C HIS A 101 -10.84 1.47 -19.18
N LEU A 102 -10.96 2.65 -18.56
CA LEU A 102 -10.54 2.85 -17.18
C LEU A 102 -11.29 1.92 -16.23
N ALA A 103 -12.60 1.78 -16.39
CA ALA A 103 -13.42 0.89 -15.59
C ALA A 103 -12.96 -0.57 -15.71
N SER A 104 -12.61 -1.04 -16.89
CA SER A 104 -12.11 -2.41 -17.12
C SER A 104 -10.81 -2.71 -16.37
N ILE A 105 -9.94 -1.71 -16.23
CA ILE A 105 -8.68 -1.83 -15.50
C ILE A 105 -8.90 -1.77 -13.97
N LEU A 106 -9.82 -0.93 -13.50
CA LEU A 106 -10.05 -0.74 -12.07
C LEU A 106 -10.86 -1.87 -11.43
N ARG A 107 -11.89 -2.39 -12.11
CA ARG A 107 -12.85 -3.38 -11.57
C ARG A 107 -12.22 -4.59 -10.89
N PRO A 108 -11.19 -5.26 -11.46
CA PRO A 108 -10.56 -6.43 -10.82
C PRO A 108 -9.89 -6.11 -9.48
N HIS A 109 -9.56 -4.84 -9.25
CA HIS A 109 -8.86 -4.36 -8.07
C HIS A 109 -9.76 -3.62 -7.08
N CYS A 110 -11.06 -3.48 -7.39
CA CYS A 110 -12.03 -2.90 -6.47
C CYS A 110 -12.27 -3.83 -5.29
N GLN A 111 -12.41 -3.26 -4.10
CA GLN A 111 -12.59 -4.05 -2.87
C GLN A 111 -13.92 -4.81 -2.86
N ALA A 112 -14.97 -4.27 -3.46
CA ALA A 112 -16.25 -4.96 -3.61
C ALA A 112 -16.11 -6.27 -4.41
N ALA A 113 -15.38 -6.23 -5.54
CA ALA A 113 -15.13 -7.41 -6.37
C ALA A 113 -14.26 -8.48 -5.66
N GLN A 114 -13.31 -8.05 -4.83
CA GLN A 114 -12.46 -8.97 -4.06
C GLN A 114 -13.21 -9.62 -2.89
N ALA A 115 -14.23 -8.99 -2.33
CA ALA A 115 -15.06 -9.58 -1.28
C ALA A 115 -15.94 -10.71 -1.83
N GLU A 116 -16.43 -10.58 -3.06
CA GLU A 116 -17.24 -11.62 -3.71
C GLU A 116 -16.41 -12.85 -4.13
N SER A 117 -15.15 -12.66 -4.53
CA SER A 117 -14.26 -13.77 -4.93
C SER A 117 -13.72 -14.60 -3.75
N ASN A 118 -13.81 -14.08 -2.53
CA ASN A 118 -13.36 -14.76 -1.31
C ASN A 118 -14.48 -15.43 -0.50
N LEU A 119 -15.71 -15.51 -1.00
CA LEU A 119 -16.72 -16.32 -0.36
C LEU A 119 -16.42 -17.81 -0.64
N PRO A 120 -16.26 -18.65 0.41
CA PRO A 120 -16.22 -20.09 0.22
C PRO A 120 -17.60 -20.52 -0.35
N ASP A 121 -17.55 -21.43 -1.31
CA ASP A 121 -18.71 -22.04 -1.95
C ASP A 121 -19.56 -22.77 -0.89
N MET A 122 -20.53 -22.06 -0.31
CA MET A 122 -21.46 -22.61 0.67
C MET A 122 -22.73 -23.04 -0.07
N PRO A 123 -23.18 -24.30 0.10
CA PRO A 123 -24.40 -24.77 -0.56
C PRO A 123 -25.61 -23.97 -0.08
N ALA A 124 -26.45 -23.60 -1.03
CA ALA A 124 -27.68 -22.86 -0.82
C ALA A 124 -28.63 -23.62 0.13
N GLY A 125 -28.90 -23.05 1.29
CA GLY A 125 -29.95 -23.57 2.17
C GLY A 125 -29.81 -23.13 3.61
N SER A 126 -30.30 -21.92 3.97
CA SER A 126 -31.10 -21.69 5.16
C SER A 126 -31.51 -20.21 5.24
N ASN A 127 -32.83 -19.99 5.25
CA ASN A 127 -33.44 -18.72 5.63
C ASN A 127 -33.06 -18.33 7.04
N GLY A 128 -32.44 -17.17 7.20
CA GLY A 128 -32.15 -16.57 8.50
C GLY A 128 -32.15 -15.07 8.33
N SER A 129 -33.30 -14.43 8.59
CA SER A 129 -33.41 -12.99 8.79
C SER A 129 -32.59 -12.60 10.02
N GLY A 130 -31.50 -11.88 9.77
CA GLY A 130 -30.64 -11.30 10.79
C GLY A 130 -29.97 -10.06 10.23
N SER A 131 -30.67 -8.92 10.35
CA SER A 131 -30.09 -7.59 10.16
C SER A 131 -28.97 -7.37 11.19
N THR A 132 -27.75 -7.55 10.79
CA THR A 132 -26.59 -6.94 11.44
C THR A 132 -25.92 -6.08 10.41
N SER A 133 -26.25 -4.80 10.45
CA SER A 133 -25.45 -3.70 9.90
C SER A 133 -24.10 -3.72 10.63
N GLY A 134 -23.26 -4.69 10.28
CA GLY A 134 -21.85 -4.72 10.67
C GLY A 134 -21.19 -3.51 10.06
N ASP A 135 -20.75 -2.65 10.94
CA ASP A 135 -19.92 -1.46 10.78
C ASP A 135 -18.79 -1.71 9.74
N ARG A 136 -19.14 -1.72 8.46
CA ARG A 136 -18.19 -1.64 7.35
C ARG A 136 -17.67 -0.22 7.41
N ARG A 137 -16.53 -0.05 8.07
CA ARG A 137 -15.80 1.22 8.01
C ARG A 137 -15.64 1.60 6.54
N PRO A 138 -16.28 2.66 6.06
CA PRO A 138 -16.24 3.08 4.66
C PRO A 138 -14.87 3.64 4.24
N ASP A 139 -13.85 3.51 5.09
CA ASP A 139 -12.54 4.14 4.93
C ASP A 139 -11.40 3.15 4.59
N SER A 140 -11.69 1.87 4.37
CA SER A 140 -10.66 0.91 3.99
C SER A 140 -10.53 0.81 2.48
N GLY A 141 -9.60 1.55 1.89
CA GLY A 141 -9.30 1.48 0.47
C GLY A 141 -8.71 2.75 -0.09
N CYS A 142 -7.99 2.62 -1.20
CA CYS A 142 -7.40 3.74 -1.92
C CYS A 142 -8.47 4.36 -2.82
N ARG A 143 -8.80 5.63 -2.59
CA ARG A 143 -9.77 6.39 -3.38
C ARG A 143 -9.20 6.67 -4.77
N VAL A 144 -10.01 6.53 -5.81
CA VAL A 144 -9.62 6.87 -7.18
C VAL A 144 -10.11 8.27 -7.51
N ILE A 145 -9.20 9.09 -8.04
CA ILE A 145 -9.43 10.48 -8.42
C ILE A 145 -9.02 10.65 -9.88
N ILE A 146 -9.90 11.28 -10.67
CA ILE A 146 -9.60 11.72 -12.01
C ILE A 146 -9.30 13.21 -11.96
N ASP A 147 -8.06 13.58 -12.24
CA ASP A 147 -7.62 14.98 -12.31
C ASP A 147 -7.64 15.40 -13.80
N TYR A 148 -8.69 16.10 -14.18
CA TYR A 148 -8.94 16.49 -15.56
C TYR A 148 -8.50 17.91 -15.82
N GLN A 149 -7.73 18.11 -16.88
CA GLN A 149 -7.19 19.40 -17.27
C GLN A 149 -7.57 19.76 -18.71
N ARG A 150 -8.06 20.97 -18.89
CA ARG A 150 -8.23 21.66 -20.17
C ARG A 150 -7.29 22.86 -20.24
N ALA A 151 -7.26 23.53 -21.40
CA ALA A 151 -6.45 24.73 -21.58
C ALA A 151 -6.84 25.88 -20.63
N ASP A 152 -8.12 25.96 -20.27
CA ASP A 152 -8.75 27.06 -19.53
C ASP A 152 -9.32 26.65 -18.17
N SER A 153 -9.31 25.35 -17.85
CA SER A 153 -9.97 24.84 -16.65
C SER A 153 -9.35 23.53 -16.15
N ARG A 154 -9.50 23.29 -14.86
CA ARG A 154 -9.10 22.05 -14.21
C ARG A 154 -10.24 21.56 -13.32
N GLY A 155 -10.50 20.27 -13.34
CA GLY A 155 -11.49 19.61 -12.51
C GLY A 155 -10.92 18.39 -11.83
N CYS A 156 -11.42 18.10 -10.63
CA CYS A 156 -11.07 16.90 -9.89
C CYS A 156 -12.37 16.11 -9.63
N ILE A 157 -12.43 14.88 -10.14
CA ILE A 157 -13.57 13.99 -10.00
C ILE A 157 -13.16 12.85 -9.07
N MET A 158 -13.79 12.74 -7.92
CA MET A 158 -13.59 11.61 -7.01
C MET A 158 -14.62 10.54 -7.32
N LEU A 159 -14.15 9.31 -7.60
CA LEU A 159 -15.04 8.18 -7.80
C LEU A 159 -15.66 7.73 -6.47
N GLY A 160 -16.87 7.18 -6.54
CA GLY A 160 -17.60 6.70 -5.37
C GLY A 160 -16.95 5.48 -4.68
N PRO A 161 -17.48 5.03 -3.53
CA PRO A 161 -16.90 3.97 -2.73
C PRO A 161 -16.75 2.64 -3.46
N ASP A 162 -17.62 2.35 -4.42
CA ASP A 162 -17.56 1.12 -5.23
C ASP A 162 -16.27 1.02 -6.07
N TRP A 163 -15.57 2.14 -6.25
CA TRP A 163 -14.33 2.27 -6.98
C TRP A 163 -13.10 2.40 -6.07
N PHE A 164 -13.21 2.10 -4.79
CA PHE A 164 -12.05 2.02 -3.91
C PHE A 164 -11.23 0.78 -4.26
N VAL A 165 -9.95 0.98 -4.54
CA VAL A 165 -9.07 -0.05 -5.07
C VAL A 165 -7.98 -0.47 -4.08
N SER A 166 -7.50 -1.70 -4.25
CA SER A 166 -6.23 -2.13 -3.66
C SER A 166 -5.09 -1.74 -4.60
N PRO A 167 -4.15 -0.87 -4.19
CA PRO A 167 -3.08 -0.37 -5.07
C PRO A 167 -1.98 -1.40 -5.26
N THR A 168 -2.29 -2.49 -5.97
CA THR A 168 -1.37 -3.57 -6.33
C THR A 168 -0.36 -3.11 -7.38
N ASP A 169 0.78 -3.82 -7.49
CA ASP A 169 1.76 -3.55 -8.54
C ASP A 169 1.15 -3.74 -9.92
N GLU A 170 0.31 -4.77 -10.09
CA GLU A 170 -0.39 -5.05 -11.33
C GLU A 170 -1.28 -3.88 -11.76
N LEU A 171 -2.13 -3.37 -10.85
CA LEU A 171 -2.97 -2.21 -11.13
C LEU A 171 -2.13 -1.00 -11.56
N LEU A 172 -1.09 -0.68 -10.78
CA LEU A 172 -0.25 0.47 -11.06
C LEU A 172 0.52 0.33 -12.38
N GLN A 173 0.99 -0.87 -12.73
CA GLN A 173 1.66 -1.15 -13.99
C GLN A 173 0.70 -1.03 -15.18
N ASN A 174 -0.50 -1.61 -15.07
CA ASN A 174 -1.52 -1.52 -16.10
C ASN A 174 -1.92 -0.06 -16.37
N LEU A 175 -2.21 0.71 -15.32
CA LEU A 175 -2.55 2.13 -15.46
C LEU A 175 -1.40 2.94 -16.07
N ARG A 176 -0.15 2.69 -15.65
CA ARG A 176 1.03 3.39 -16.20
C ARG A 176 1.31 3.03 -17.65
N ARG A 177 1.04 1.79 -18.06
CA ARG A 177 1.18 1.35 -19.45
C ARG A 177 0.15 2.01 -20.36
N GLU A 178 -1.11 2.09 -19.91
CA GLU A 178 -2.21 2.62 -20.72
C GLU A 178 -2.26 4.15 -20.75
N PHE A 179 -2.01 4.80 -19.61
CA PHE A 179 -2.17 6.25 -19.49
C PHE A 179 -0.85 7.03 -19.40
N GLY A 180 0.27 6.33 -19.26
CA GLY A 180 1.59 6.94 -19.07
C GLY A 180 1.99 7.07 -17.60
N LYS A 181 3.31 6.88 -17.36
CA LYS A 181 3.89 6.84 -16.01
C LYS A 181 3.69 8.13 -15.22
N ASP A 182 3.82 9.28 -15.89
CA ASP A 182 3.76 10.60 -15.25
C ASP A 182 2.33 11.05 -14.90
N ARG A 183 1.34 10.30 -15.37
CA ARG A 183 -0.08 10.58 -15.14
C ARG A 183 -0.69 9.82 -13.98
N ILE A 184 -0.01 8.79 -13.50
CA ILE A 184 -0.49 7.94 -12.41
C ILE A 184 0.29 8.28 -11.15
N GLU A 185 -0.42 8.84 -10.18
CA GLU A 185 0.13 9.22 -8.90
C GLU A 185 -0.57 8.46 -7.76
N LEU A 186 0.22 7.79 -6.92
CA LEU A 186 -0.24 7.21 -5.67
C LEU A 186 0.17 8.12 -4.52
N ALA A 187 -0.80 8.73 -3.86
CA ALA A 187 -0.57 9.66 -2.77
C ALA A 187 -0.90 9.04 -1.41
N TYR A 188 -0.03 9.32 -0.44
CA TYR A 188 -0.11 8.83 0.93
C TYR A 188 -0.63 9.88 1.91
N SER A 189 -0.78 11.12 1.48
CA SER A 189 -1.39 12.20 2.26
C SER A 189 -2.77 12.57 1.71
N GLN A 190 -3.62 13.15 2.56
CA GLN A 190 -4.95 13.63 2.14
C GLN A 190 -4.91 14.97 1.43
N HIS A 191 -3.78 15.70 1.47
CA HIS A 191 -3.67 17.01 0.85
C HIS A 191 -3.63 16.90 -0.67
N ILE A 192 -4.59 17.54 -1.32
CA ILE A 192 -4.59 17.78 -2.77
C ILE A 192 -3.67 18.99 -2.98
N SER A 193 -2.43 18.76 -3.41
CA SER A 193 -1.59 19.85 -3.90
C SER A 193 -2.13 20.28 -5.26
N LEU A 194 -2.93 21.32 -5.28
CA LEU A 194 -3.33 22.01 -6.50
C LEU A 194 -2.19 22.99 -6.84
N ASN A 195 -1.16 22.48 -7.51
CA ASN A 195 -0.15 23.33 -8.16
C ASN A 195 -0.57 23.62 -9.59
#